data_f18d79fe6774fe32221576a03851b3ca
#
_entry.id   f18d79fe6774fe32221576a03851b3ca
#
_cell.length_a   1.000
_cell.length_b   1.000
_cell.length_c   1.000
_cell.angle_alpha   90.00
_cell.angle_beta   90.00
_cell.angle_gamma   90.00
#
_symmetry.space_group_name_H-M   'P 1'
#
loop_
_entity.id
_entity.type
_entity.pdbx_description
1 polymer ?
#
loop_
_entity_poly.entity_id
_entity_poly.type
_entity_poly.pdbx_seq_one_letter_code
_entity_poly.pdbx_strand_id
1 'polypeptide(L)'
;RIALIRQVLDAFTARFGDLPVRVVRCPARINLRGMHVDTHGGYLNLMTHQREVVVVSAASPGPESIIVNIDAQFPEIQSESGRWCRHDAFASGWPSFITHPDVRQHVAARRGSWSNYIDGSILRAQHEWPNGDLQGICAAVGSDIPRGASLSSSTALSLAMFMSLCAWNNKGTSAERLIGIAQDIEWFTGARIGTSDQAGMLLPGASELINFAPVKQCNAASALRRIPFPEDLAVLAIDSHTERSISGAQQLNYTRNRFAYSLALDILRQEMHKSGVALGQLERFDHLSDFAAPDLVAVGGVRALYGWLARVPQSLRLADLKM
;
A
#
# COMPACT_ATOMS: atom_id res chain seq x y z
N ARG A 1 15.17 -18.73 6.20
CA ARG A 1 14.87 -18.49 4.78
C ARG A 1 14.74 -19.80 4.00
N ILE A 2 15.79 -20.63 3.90
CA ILE A 2 15.73 -21.89 3.15
C ILE A 2 14.63 -22.82 3.67
N ALA A 3 14.44 -22.91 4.99
CA ALA A 3 13.38 -23.73 5.59
C ALA A 3 11.98 -23.29 5.16
N LEU A 4 11.69 -21.97 5.17
CA LEU A 4 10.41 -21.44 4.73
C LEU A 4 10.17 -21.73 3.24
N ILE A 5 11.17 -21.49 2.37
CA ILE A 5 11.05 -21.79 0.93
C ILE A 5 10.74 -23.28 0.71
N ARG A 6 11.42 -24.19 1.43
CA ARG A 6 11.14 -25.64 1.35
C ARG A 6 9.72 -25.97 1.77
N GLN A 7 9.26 -25.45 2.90
CA GLN A 7 7.87 -25.68 3.38
C GLN A 7 6.84 -25.23 2.33
N VAL A 8 7.05 -24.06 1.71
CA VAL A 8 6.13 -23.56 0.67
C VAL A 8 6.20 -24.40 -0.60
N LEU A 9 7.40 -24.84 -0.99
CA LEU A 9 7.59 -25.72 -2.15
C LEU A 9 6.93 -27.09 -1.89
N ASP A 10 7.11 -27.67 -0.72
CA ASP A 10 6.50 -28.95 -0.36
C ASP A 10 4.96 -28.85 -0.39
N ALA A 11 4.39 -27.77 0.14
CA ALA A 11 2.96 -27.51 0.08
C ALA A 11 2.46 -27.32 -1.36
N PHE A 12 3.24 -26.60 -2.18
CA PHE A 12 2.95 -26.45 -3.62
C PHE A 12 2.92 -27.81 -4.32
N THR A 13 3.97 -28.59 -4.16
CA THR A 13 4.09 -29.91 -4.82
C THR A 13 3.01 -30.87 -4.33
N ALA A 14 2.69 -30.86 -3.05
CA ALA A 14 1.61 -31.70 -2.49
C ALA A 14 0.24 -31.37 -3.11
N ARG A 15 -0.02 -30.11 -3.43
CA ARG A 15 -1.34 -29.66 -3.94
C ARG A 15 -1.42 -29.69 -5.47
N PHE A 16 -0.36 -29.33 -6.16
CA PHE A 16 -0.37 -29.08 -7.61
C PHE A 16 0.55 -30.04 -8.43
N GLY A 17 1.32 -30.88 -7.74
CA GLY A 17 2.25 -31.81 -8.38
C GLY A 17 3.61 -31.16 -8.68
N ASP A 18 4.45 -31.92 -9.39
CA ASP A 18 5.80 -31.50 -9.79
C ASP A 18 5.73 -30.71 -11.10
N LEU A 19 5.64 -29.40 -10.96
CA LEU A 19 5.58 -28.44 -12.06
C LEU A 19 6.78 -27.51 -12.04
N PRO A 20 7.18 -26.92 -13.18
CA PRO A 20 8.13 -25.81 -13.20
C PRO A 20 7.58 -24.63 -12.40
N VAL A 21 8.36 -24.17 -11.42
CA VAL A 21 7.91 -23.11 -10.50
C VAL A 21 8.78 -21.87 -10.57
N ARG A 22 8.20 -20.75 -10.21
CA ARG A 22 8.88 -19.50 -9.89
C ARG A 22 8.69 -19.19 -8.41
N VAL A 23 9.73 -18.66 -7.78
CA VAL A 23 9.72 -18.28 -6.38
C VAL A 23 9.82 -16.75 -6.31
N VAL A 24 8.82 -16.13 -5.72
CA VAL A 24 8.80 -14.69 -5.43
C VAL A 24 8.87 -14.50 -3.93
N ARG A 25 9.70 -13.56 -3.50
CA ARG A 25 9.93 -13.23 -2.09
C ARG A 25 9.72 -11.75 -1.87
N CYS A 26 8.97 -11.39 -0.84
CA CYS A 26 8.79 -10.01 -0.46
C CYS A 26 9.11 -9.84 1.04
N PRO A 27 10.11 -9.02 1.40
CA PRO A 27 10.47 -8.81 2.78
C PRO A 27 9.40 -7.99 3.51
N ALA A 28 9.33 -8.14 4.83
CA ALA A 28 8.69 -7.14 5.67
C ALA A 28 9.49 -5.83 5.70
N ARG A 29 8.94 -4.80 6.31
CA ARG A 29 9.62 -3.51 6.47
C ARG A 29 9.60 -3.06 7.94
N ILE A 30 10.57 -2.24 8.30
CA ILE A 30 10.60 -1.48 9.54
C ILE A 30 10.43 0.00 9.19
N ASN A 31 9.54 0.67 9.89
CA ASN A 31 9.41 2.12 9.86
C ASN A 31 10.00 2.67 11.18
N LEU A 32 11.22 3.20 11.11
CA LEU A 32 11.92 3.72 12.29
C LEU A 32 11.39 5.08 12.73
N ARG A 33 10.92 5.89 11.76
CA ARG A 33 10.39 7.22 12.02
C ARG A 33 9.45 7.64 10.90
N GLY A 34 8.39 8.36 11.27
CA GLY A 34 7.47 8.97 10.32
C GLY A 34 6.23 8.12 10.06
N MET A 35 5.84 7.26 10.99
CA MET A 35 4.61 6.47 10.85
C MET A 35 3.40 7.38 10.60
N HIS A 36 2.68 7.11 9.50
CA HIS A 36 1.49 7.85 9.05
C HIS A 36 1.71 9.28 8.54
N VAL A 37 2.95 9.79 8.47
CA VAL A 37 3.20 11.13 7.92
C VAL A 37 3.29 11.15 6.39
N ASP A 38 3.46 10.00 5.77
CA ASP A 38 3.51 9.81 4.31
C ASP A 38 2.24 10.28 3.61
N THR A 39 1.08 10.15 4.26
CA THR A 39 -0.20 10.64 3.73
C THR A 39 -0.30 12.16 3.67
N HIS A 40 0.66 12.85 4.28
CA HIS A 40 0.75 14.32 4.36
C HIS A 40 2.05 14.86 3.77
N GLY A 41 2.76 14.03 2.98
CA GLY A 41 4.02 14.40 2.32
C GLY A 41 5.25 14.36 3.23
N GLY A 42 5.13 13.86 4.47
CA GLY A 42 6.23 13.82 5.42
C GLY A 42 7.28 12.75 5.11
N TYR A 43 8.50 12.97 5.58
CA TYR A 43 9.62 12.05 5.43
C TYR A 43 9.52 10.83 6.34
N LEU A 44 9.87 9.69 5.79
CA LEU A 44 9.91 8.38 6.42
C LEU A 44 11.33 7.86 6.50
N ASN A 45 11.68 7.18 7.58
CA ASN A 45 12.92 6.41 7.67
C ASN A 45 12.56 4.92 7.64
N LEU A 46 12.86 4.27 6.54
CA LEU A 46 12.43 2.91 6.25
C LEU A 46 13.62 2.00 5.99
N MET A 47 13.47 0.73 6.35
CA MET A 47 14.40 -0.33 6.00
C MET A 47 13.65 -1.65 5.81
N THR A 48 14.23 -2.58 5.07
CA THR A 48 13.70 -3.94 4.96
C THR A 48 13.94 -4.73 6.24
N HIS A 49 13.07 -5.68 6.53
CA HIS A 49 13.26 -6.67 7.58
C HIS A 49 13.64 -8.03 6.97
N GLN A 50 14.31 -8.88 7.76
CA GLN A 50 14.76 -10.20 7.29
C GLN A 50 13.63 -11.24 7.14
N ARG A 51 12.47 -11.02 7.77
CA ARG A 51 11.31 -11.89 7.62
C ARG A 51 10.53 -11.52 6.36
N GLU A 52 9.86 -12.51 5.78
CA GLU A 52 9.33 -12.35 4.43
C GLU A 52 8.05 -13.15 4.18
N VAL A 53 7.35 -12.80 3.12
CA VAL A 53 6.39 -13.65 2.43
C VAL A 53 7.10 -14.34 1.27
N VAL A 54 6.85 -15.64 1.13
CA VAL A 54 7.31 -16.47 0.01
C VAL A 54 6.10 -16.97 -0.75
N VAL A 55 6.14 -16.82 -2.07
CA VAL A 55 5.16 -17.39 -3.00
C VAL A 55 5.89 -18.30 -3.96
N VAL A 56 5.51 -19.58 -3.97
CA VAL A 56 5.92 -20.55 -5.01
C VAL A 56 4.74 -20.72 -5.94
N SER A 57 4.95 -20.50 -7.24
CA SER A 57 3.86 -20.49 -8.21
C SER A 57 4.23 -21.16 -9.53
N ALA A 58 3.23 -21.72 -10.18
CA ALA A 58 3.25 -22.17 -11.56
C ALA A 58 2.14 -21.48 -12.37
N ALA A 59 2.25 -21.48 -13.69
CA ALA A 59 1.18 -21.05 -14.56
C ALA A 59 -0.05 -21.95 -14.37
N SER A 60 -1.24 -21.34 -14.24
CA SER A 60 -2.50 -22.10 -14.26
C SER A 60 -2.83 -22.53 -15.70
N PRO A 61 -3.53 -23.66 -15.92
CA PRO A 61 -4.01 -24.02 -17.25
C PRO A 61 -4.98 -23.01 -17.87
N GLY A 62 -5.57 -22.14 -17.07
CA GLY A 62 -6.55 -21.15 -17.49
C GLY A 62 -6.37 -19.79 -16.81
N PRO A 63 -7.34 -18.89 -16.92
CA PRO A 63 -7.30 -17.56 -16.33
C PRO A 63 -7.50 -17.57 -14.81
N GLU A 64 -8.01 -18.65 -14.25
CA GLU A 64 -8.29 -18.78 -12.82
C GLU A 64 -7.02 -19.01 -12.03
N SER A 65 -6.97 -18.45 -10.83
CA SER A 65 -5.85 -18.66 -9.91
C SER A 65 -6.33 -19.45 -8.69
N ILE A 66 -5.51 -20.43 -8.28
CA ILE A 66 -5.76 -21.27 -7.09
C ILE A 66 -4.59 -21.08 -6.12
N ILE A 67 -4.88 -20.63 -4.91
CA ILE A 67 -3.87 -20.26 -3.95
C ILE A 67 -4.08 -21.03 -2.64
N VAL A 68 -3.04 -21.72 -2.19
CA VAL A 68 -3.00 -22.38 -0.87
C VAL A 68 -2.03 -21.67 0.06
N ASN A 69 -2.19 -21.84 1.35
CA ASN A 69 -1.28 -21.34 2.37
C ASN A 69 -0.72 -22.50 3.20
N ILE A 70 0.55 -22.41 3.59
CA ILE A 70 1.15 -23.39 4.51
C ILE A 70 0.53 -23.35 5.93
N ASP A 71 -0.09 -22.22 6.29
CA ASP A 71 -0.80 -22.04 7.53
C ASP A 71 -2.28 -22.41 7.33
N ALA A 72 -2.72 -23.48 7.99
CA ALA A 72 -4.06 -24.04 7.87
C ALA A 72 -5.19 -23.08 8.30
N GLN A 73 -4.86 -21.97 8.97
CA GLN A 73 -5.86 -20.94 9.32
C GLN A 73 -6.31 -20.13 8.08
N PHE A 74 -5.56 -20.19 6.98
CA PHE A 74 -5.90 -19.56 5.72
C PHE A 74 -6.43 -20.60 4.73
N PRO A 75 -7.72 -20.62 4.46
CA PRO A 75 -8.29 -21.60 3.53
C PRO A 75 -7.78 -21.39 2.11
N GLU A 76 -7.82 -22.47 1.32
CA GLU A 76 -7.57 -22.40 -0.12
C GLU A 76 -8.53 -21.38 -0.78
N ILE A 77 -8.00 -20.64 -1.73
CA ILE A 77 -8.75 -19.65 -2.49
C ILE A 77 -8.72 -20.02 -3.97
N GLN A 78 -9.89 -20.03 -4.57
CA GLN A 78 -10.07 -19.96 -6.02
C GLN A 78 -10.54 -18.53 -6.33
N SER A 79 -9.80 -17.82 -7.19
CA SER A 79 -10.10 -16.41 -7.48
C SER A 79 -11.36 -16.26 -8.31
N GLU A 80 -12.24 -15.33 -7.89
CA GLU A 80 -13.44 -14.93 -8.62
C GLU A 80 -13.18 -13.75 -9.59
N SER A 81 -11.93 -13.49 -9.94
CA SER A 81 -11.53 -12.32 -10.74
C SER A 81 -12.29 -12.19 -12.06
N GLY A 82 -12.56 -13.30 -12.74
CA GLY A 82 -13.31 -13.30 -14.00
C GLY A 82 -14.71 -12.71 -13.91
N ARG A 83 -15.38 -12.76 -12.76
CA ARG A 83 -16.66 -12.10 -12.51
C ARG A 83 -16.50 -10.58 -12.48
N TRP A 84 -15.49 -10.10 -11.76
CA TRP A 84 -15.28 -8.67 -11.55
C TRP A 84 -14.73 -7.96 -12.78
N CYS A 85 -13.93 -8.63 -13.60
CA CYS A 85 -13.42 -8.07 -14.85
C CYS A 85 -14.53 -7.77 -15.86
N ARG A 86 -15.65 -8.49 -15.76
CA ARG A 86 -16.85 -8.25 -16.60
C ARG A 86 -17.81 -7.23 -16.01
N HIS A 87 -17.51 -6.69 -14.83
CA HIS A 87 -18.36 -5.70 -14.17
C HIS A 87 -18.15 -4.31 -14.80
N ASP A 88 -19.22 -3.58 -15.11
CA ASP A 88 -19.17 -2.28 -15.80
C ASP A 88 -18.27 -1.26 -15.11
N ALA A 89 -18.26 -1.25 -13.76
CA ALA A 89 -17.40 -0.37 -12.99
C ALA A 89 -15.90 -0.64 -13.20
N PHE A 90 -15.50 -1.85 -13.62
CA PHE A 90 -14.10 -2.19 -13.86
C PHE A 90 -13.50 -1.38 -15.00
N ALA A 91 -14.26 -1.16 -16.07
CA ALA A 91 -13.85 -0.34 -17.22
C ALA A 91 -13.79 1.17 -16.88
N SER A 92 -14.48 1.61 -15.82
CA SER A 92 -14.54 3.03 -15.43
C SER A 92 -13.29 3.52 -14.67
N GLY A 93 -12.27 2.69 -14.52
CA GLY A 93 -11.03 2.98 -13.82
C GLY A 93 -11.00 2.48 -12.38
N TRP A 94 -9.78 2.24 -11.86
CA TRP A 94 -9.57 1.62 -10.56
C TRP A 94 -10.24 2.34 -9.38
N PRO A 95 -10.15 3.68 -9.24
CA PRO A 95 -10.84 4.39 -8.16
C PRO A 95 -12.35 4.22 -8.16
N SER A 96 -12.98 4.26 -9.35
CA SER A 96 -14.41 4.05 -9.52
C SER A 96 -14.81 2.62 -9.19
N PHE A 97 -14.02 1.65 -9.63
CA PHE A 97 -14.24 0.23 -9.36
C PHE A 97 -14.22 -0.07 -7.84
N ILE A 98 -13.19 0.32 -7.12
CA ILE A 98 -13.05 0.01 -5.68
C ILE A 98 -14.03 0.77 -4.79
N THR A 99 -14.69 1.81 -5.31
CA THR A 99 -15.72 2.57 -4.59
C THR A 99 -17.14 2.14 -4.96
N HIS A 100 -17.30 1.29 -5.97
CA HIS A 100 -18.62 0.79 -6.38
C HIS A 100 -19.30 0.02 -5.24
N PRO A 101 -20.61 0.23 -5.00
CA PRO A 101 -21.32 -0.40 -3.88
C PRO A 101 -21.18 -1.93 -3.84
N ASP A 102 -21.33 -2.60 -4.97
CA ASP A 102 -21.27 -4.07 -5.05
C ASP A 102 -19.88 -4.61 -4.70
N VAL A 103 -18.81 -3.94 -5.17
CA VAL A 103 -17.42 -4.28 -4.83
C VAL A 103 -17.18 -4.08 -3.34
N ARG A 104 -17.63 -2.96 -2.79
CA ARG A 104 -17.51 -2.68 -1.36
C ARG A 104 -18.26 -3.66 -0.50
N GLN A 105 -19.47 -4.05 -0.91
CA GLN A 105 -20.26 -5.07 -0.20
C GLN A 105 -19.56 -6.43 -0.23
N HIS A 106 -19.04 -6.84 -1.39
CA HIS A 106 -18.29 -8.09 -1.53
C HIS A 106 -17.05 -8.13 -0.65
N VAL A 107 -16.24 -7.09 -0.65
CA VAL A 107 -15.05 -6.96 0.20
C VAL A 107 -15.42 -6.93 1.69
N ALA A 108 -16.49 -6.20 2.05
CA ALA A 108 -16.96 -6.10 3.42
C ALA A 108 -17.49 -7.42 3.99
N ALA A 109 -18.15 -8.23 3.16
CA ALA A 109 -18.61 -9.57 3.54
C ALA A 109 -17.46 -10.52 3.90
N ARG A 110 -16.26 -10.28 3.34
CA ARG A 110 -15.04 -11.04 3.57
C ARG A 110 -13.98 -10.25 4.37
N ARG A 111 -14.45 -9.32 5.23
CA ARG A 111 -13.55 -8.49 6.05
C ARG A 111 -12.62 -9.34 6.90
N GLY A 112 -11.33 -9.03 6.86
CA GLY A 112 -10.29 -9.77 7.58
C GLY A 112 -9.84 -11.06 6.89
N SER A 113 -10.49 -11.46 5.79
CA SER A 113 -10.02 -12.59 4.98
C SER A 113 -8.80 -12.19 4.15
N TRP A 114 -7.84 -13.09 4.07
CA TRP A 114 -6.69 -12.93 3.18
C TRP A 114 -7.06 -12.98 1.69
N SER A 115 -8.25 -13.53 1.37
CA SER A 115 -8.78 -13.56 0.00
C SER A 115 -8.89 -12.19 -0.64
N ASN A 116 -9.21 -11.16 0.14
CA ASN A 116 -9.31 -9.80 -0.39
C ASN A 116 -7.99 -9.28 -0.93
N TYR A 117 -6.84 -9.66 -0.33
CA TYR A 117 -5.52 -9.28 -0.83
C TYR A 117 -5.16 -10.05 -2.11
N ILE A 118 -5.54 -11.31 -2.18
CA ILE A 118 -5.33 -12.15 -3.37
C ILE A 118 -6.15 -11.62 -4.54
N ASP A 119 -7.47 -11.46 -4.35
CA ASP A 119 -8.35 -10.93 -5.39
C ASP A 119 -7.95 -9.52 -5.81
N GLY A 120 -7.59 -8.65 -4.86
CA GLY A 120 -7.10 -7.32 -5.15
C GLY A 120 -5.84 -7.32 -6.01
N SER A 121 -4.92 -8.25 -5.77
CA SER A 121 -3.68 -8.40 -6.55
C SER A 121 -3.97 -8.84 -7.98
N ILE A 122 -4.87 -9.82 -8.16
CA ILE A 122 -5.25 -10.34 -9.47
C ILE A 122 -6.02 -9.29 -10.27
N LEU A 123 -7.03 -8.67 -9.66
CA LEU A 123 -7.84 -7.64 -10.30
C LEU A 123 -7.02 -6.41 -10.67
N ARG A 124 -6.08 -6.02 -9.81
CA ARG A 124 -5.22 -4.88 -10.09
C ARG A 124 -4.24 -5.17 -11.23
N ALA A 125 -3.74 -6.41 -11.33
CA ALA A 125 -2.94 -6.85 -12.47
C ALA A 125 -3.75 -6.79 -13.78
N GLN A 126 -4.97 -7.30 -13.79
CA GLN A 126 -5.85 -7.24 -14.95
C GLN A 126 -6.22 -5.80 -15.35
N HIS A 127 -6.38 -4.91 -14.36
CA HIS A 127 -6.62 -3.50 -14.62
C HIS A 127 -5.36 -2.77 -15.15
N GLU A 128 -4.16 -3.20 -14.75
CA GLU A 128 -2.90 -2.64 -15.26
C GLU A 128 -2.67 -3.02 -16.73
N TRP A 129 -3.09 -4.21 -17.13
CA TRP A 129 -2.94 -4.72 -18.50
C TRP A 129 -4.29 -5.17 -19.09
N PRO A 130 -5.21 -4.21 -19.37
CA PRO A 130 -6.59 -4.52 -19.75
C PRO A 130 -6.72 -5.25 -21.10
N ASN A 131 -5.75 -5.11 -21.99
CA ASN A 131 -5.74 -5.73 -23.32
C ASN A 131 -5.05 -7.10 -23.36
N GLY A 132 -4.69 -7.67 -22.23
CA GLY A 132 -4.03 -8.95 -22.12
C GLY A 132 -4.89 -9.96 -21.36
N ASP A 133 -5.13 -11.13 -21.96
CA ASP A 133 -5.64 -12.27 -21.21
C ASP A 133 -4.52 -12.72 -20.25
N LEU A 134 -4.56 -12.23 -19.02
CA LEU A 134 -3.60 -12.64 -18.02
C LEU A 134 -3.84 -14.10 -17.65
N GLN A 135 -2.81 -14.90 -17.79
CA GLN A 135 -2.79 -16.27 -17.31
C GLN A 135 -2.84 -16.27 -15.79
N GLY A 136 -3.73 -17.09 -15.22
CA GLY A 136 -3.80 -17.31 -13.78
C GLY A 136 -2.58 -18.07 -13.26
N ILE A 137 -2.48 -18.22 -11.97
CA ILE A 137 -1.42 -18.97 -11.30
C ILE A 137 -1.97 -19.99 -10.31
N CYS A 138 -1.32 -21.15 -10.24
CA CYS A 138 -1.40 -22.03 -9.09
C CYS A 138 -0.29 -21.64 -8.13
N ALA A 139 -0.58 -21.34 -6.87
CA ALA A 139 0.44 -20.88 -5.94
C ALA A 139 0.28 -21.43 -4.51
N ALA A 140 1.42 -21.63 -3.86
CA ALA A 140 1.50 -21.84 -2.41
C ALA A 140 2.17 -20.61 -1.78
N VAL A 141 1.65 -20.17 -0.64
CA VAL A 141 2.10 -18.99 0.10
C VAL A 141 2.54 -19.41 1.50
N GLY A 142 3.64 -18.83 1.96
CA GLY A 142 4.09 -18.94 3.34
C GLY A 142 4.71 -17.64 3.84
N SER A 143 4.70 -17.43 5.15
CA SER A 143 5.27 -16.25 5.76
C SER A 143 5.86 -16.56 7.13
N ASP A 144 7.00 -15.98 7.44
CA ASP A 144 7.57 -15.94 8.79
C ASP A 144 7.42 -14.57 9.47
N ILE A 145 6.69 -13.65 8.83
CA ILE A 145 6.35 -12.35 9.43
C ILE A 145 5.32 -12.55 10.54
N PRO A 146 5.60 -12.16 11.78
CA PRO A 146 4.65 -12.29 12.87
C PRO A 146 3.35 -11.49 12.58
N ARG A 147 2.21 -12.12 12.86
CA ARG A 147 0.91 -11.47 12.67
C ARG A 147 0.73 -10.33 13.67
N GLY A 148 0.08 -9.27 13.25
CA GLY A 148 -0.22 -8.14 14.11
C GLY A 148 0.99 -7.34 14.60
N ALA A 149 2.22 -7.73 14.23
CA ALA A 149 3.46 -7.09 14.64
C ALA A 149 3.76 -5.74 13.94
N SER A 150 2.82 -5.22 13.18
CA SER A 150 2.98 -3.97 12.42
C SER A 150 4.15 -3.96 11.43
N LEU A 151 4.53 -5.15 10.93
CA LEU A 151 5.60 -5.34 9.93
C LEU A 151 5.07 -5.44 8.50
N SER A 152 3.77 -5.17 8.29
CA SER A 152 3.07 -5.10 6.99
C SER A 152 3.08 -6.40 6.18
N SER A 153 2.69 -7.51 6.83
CA SER A 153 2.54 -8.81 6.15
C SER A 153 1.51 -8.77 5.00
N SER A 154 0.46 -7.96 5.11
CA SER A 154 -0.55 -7.76 4.05
C SER A 154 0.06 -7.17 2.79
N THR A 155 0.84 -6.11 2.92
CA THR A 155 1.52 -5.46 1.81
C THR A 155 2.56 -6.39 1.17
N ALA A 156 3.31 -7.14 1.99
CA ALA A 156 4.26 -8.12 1.49
C ALA A 156 3.56 -9.23 0.68
N LEU A 157 2.39 -9.71 1.15
CA LEU A 157 1.55 -10.66 0.43
C LEU A 157 1.06 -10.08 -0.90
N SER A 158 0.48 -8.88 -0.88
CA SER A 158 -0.03 -8.21 -2.08
C SER A 158 1.04 -8.02 -3.14
N LEU A 159 2.23 -7.55 -2.75
CA LEU A 159 3.39 -7.40 -3.63
C LEU A 159 3.86 -8.74 -4.19
N ALA A 160 4.04 -9.76 -3.34
CA ALA A 160 4.51 -11.06 -3.77
C ALA A 160 3.53 -11.73 -4.76
N MET A 161 2.22 -11.62 -4.51
CA MET A 161 1.18 -12.14 -5.42
C MET A 161 1.17 -11.39 -6.75
N PHE A 162 1.18 -10.06 -6.73
CA PHE A 162 1.22 -9.26 -7.94
C PHE A 162 2.48 -9.55 -8.78
N MET A 163 3.64 -9.61 -8.14
CA MET A 163 4.91 -9.93 -8.81
C MET A 163 4.92 -11.37 -9.38
N SER A 164 4.26 -12.32 -8.72
CA SER A 164 4.11 -13.69 -9.23
C SER A 164 3.29 -13.71 -10.52
N LEU A 165 2.19 -12.96 -10.58
CA LEU A 165 1.40 -12.78 -11.80
C LEU A 165 2.22 -12.11 -12.91
N CYS A 166 2.97 -11.05 -12.59
CA CYS A 166 3.88 -10.41 -13.54
C CYS A 166 4.88 -11.39 -14.14
N ALA A 167 5.49 -12.20 -13.29
CA ALA A 167 6.52 -13.14 -13.70
C ALA A 167 5.98 -14.17 -14.73
N TRP A 168 4.79 -14.73 -14.51
CA TRP A 168 4.19 -15.71 -15.42
C TRP A 168 3.61 -15.10 -16.69
N ASN A 169 3.26 -13.83 -16.65
CA ASN A 169 2.71 -13.11 -17.80
C ASN A 169 3.75 -12.27 -18.56
N ASN A 170 5.05 -12.40 -18.25
CA ASN A 170 6.13 -11.63 -18.84
C ASN A 170 5.88 -10.11 -18.80
N LYS A 171 5.30 -9.64 -17.69
CA LYS A 171 5.03 -8.23 -17.44
C LYS A 171 6.08 -7.65 -16.50
N GLY A 172 6.71 -6.56 -16.92
CA GLY A 172 7.63 -5.80 -16.09
C GLY A 172 7.01 -4.49 -15.62
N THR A 173 7.44 -4.02 -14.45
CA THR A 173 7.07 -2.69 -13.94
C THR A 173 8.19 -2.15 -13.04
N SER A 174 8.28 -0.82 -12.93
CA SER A 174 9.28 -0.19 -12.06
C SER A 174 8.91 -0.30 -10.58
N ALA A 175 9.89 -0.14 -9.69
CA ALA A 175 9.64 -0.14 -8.25
C ALA A 175 8.67 0.99 -7.84
N GLU A 176 8.78 2.15 -8.47
CA GLU A 176 7.89 3.29 -8.23
C GLU A 176 6.44 2.98 -8.61
N ARG A 177 6.26 2.29 -9.76
CA ARG A 177 4.92 1.88 -10.19
C ARG A 177 4.35 0.80 -9.27
N LEU A 178 5.19 -0.15 -8.81
CA LEU A 178 4.79 -1.18 -7.84
C LEU A 178 4.31 -0.59 -6.52
N ILE A 179 4.92 0.50 -6.04
CA ILE A 179 4.46 1.21 -4.83
C ILE A 179 3.00 1.65 -5.00
N GLY A 180 2.66 2.30 -6.10
CA GLY A 180 1.29 2.74 -6.38
C GLY A 180 0.32 1.58 -6.55
N ILE A 181 0.72 0.54 -7.28
CA ILE A 181 -0.11 -0.66 -7.48
C ILE A 181 -0.41 -1.36 -6.16
N ALA A 182 0.58 -1.54 -5.30
CA ALA A 182 0.36 -2.20 -4.02
C ALA A 182 -0.50 -1.35 -3.06
N GLN A 183 -0.39 -0.02 -3.12
CA GLN A 183 -1.32 0.87 -2.44
C GLN A 183 -2.76 0.69 -2.95
N ASP A 184 -2.95 0.60 -4.26
CA ASP A 184 -4.25 0.36 -4.89
C ASP A 184 -4.87 -0.96 -4.43
N ILE A 185 -4.07 -2.04 -4.30
CA ILE A 185 -4.50 -3.34 -3.78
C ILE A 185 -4.98 -3.23 -2.34
N GLU A 186 -4.24 -2.56 -1.49
CA GLU A 186 -4.63 -2.32 -0.09
C GLU A 186 -5.92 -1.47 -0.01
N TRP A 187 -6.09 -0.50 -0.88
CA TRP A 187 -7.31 0.31 -0.94
C TRP A 187 -8.53 -0.50 -1.38
N PHE A 188 -8.35 -1.51 -2.24
CA PHE A 188 -9.41 -2.46 -2.57
C PHE A 188 -9.89 -3.19 -1.32
N THR A 189 -9.01 -3.62 -0.42
CA THR A 189 -9.39 -4.30 0.83
C THR A 189 -10.12 -3.39 1.84
N GLY A 190 -10.17 -2.09 1.56
CA GLY A 190 -10.77 -1.07 2.41
C GLY A 190 -9.79 -0.33 3.31
N ALA A 191 -8.51 -0.72 3.35
CA ALA A 191 -7.48 -0.04 4.11
C ALA A 191 -6.94 1.16 3.34
N ARG A 192 -7.21 2.37 3.81
CA ARG A 192 -6.75 3.64 3.18
C ARG A 192 -5.35 4.01 3.67
N ILE A 193 -4.38 3.14 3.42
CA ILE A 193 -2.98 3.34 3.82
C ILE A 193 -2.23 4.29 2.86
N GLY A 194 -1.07 4.79 3.33
CA GLY A 194 -0.10 5.52 2.51
C GLY A 194 0.80 4.58 1.71
N THR A 195 1.98 5.05 1.34
CA THR A 195 2.96 4.33 0.51
C THR A 195 4.19 3.86 1.29
N SER A 196 4.22 4.07 2.60
CA SER A 196 5.37 3.75 3.46
C SER A 196 5.75 2.28 3.45
N ASP A 197 4.75 1.41 3.47
CA ASP A 197 4.95 -0.03 3.56
C ASP A 197 5.62 -0.56 2.30
N GLN A 198 5.06 -0.21 1.15
CA GLN A 198 5.55 -0.58 -0.16
C GLN A 198 6.95 -0.03 -0.43
N ALA A 199 7.16 1.26 -0.12
CA ALA A 199 8.46 1.90 -0.28
C ALA A 199 9.54 1.22 0.57
N GLY A 200 9.21 0.88 1.83
CA GLY A 200 10.13 0.19 2.74
C GLY A 200 10.47 -1.24 2.36
N MET A 201 9.63 -1.89 1.51
CA MET A 201 9.89 -3.24 0.99
C MET A 201 10.66 -3.24 -0.32
N LEU A 202 10.43 -2.23 -1.18
CA LEU A 202 10.91 -2.22 -2.56
C LEU A 202 12.18 -1.38 -2.78
N LEU A 203 12.38 -0.32 -1.99
CA LEU A 203 13.43 0.66 -2.27
C LEU A 203 14.74 0.42 -1.51
N PRO A 204 14.76 -0.01 -0.22
CA PRO A 204 16.03 -0.22 0.47
C PRO A 204 16.78 -1.43 -0.10
N GLY A 205 18.09 -1.29 -0.23
CA GLY A 205 18.99 -2.41 -0.40
C GLY A 205 19.28 -3.15 0.91
N ALA A 206 20.13 -4.19 0.84
CA ALA A 206 20.61 -4.86 2.04
C ALA A 206 21.47 -3.90 2.87
N SER A 207 21.23 -3.87 4.17
CA SER A 207 21.93 -2.97 5.11
C SER A 207 21.79 -1.48 4.74
N GLU A 208 20.66 -1.09 4.19
CA GLU A 208 20.34 0.31 3.90
C GLU A 208 19.14 0.79 4.70
N LEU A 209 19.27 2.03 5.18
CA LEU A 209 18.16 2.87 5.61
C LEU A 209 17.84 3.84 4.48
N ILE A 210 16.57 4.01 4.16
CA ILE A 210 16.15 5.07 3.25
C ILE A 210 15.43 6.18 4.02
N ASN A 211 15.70 7.41 3.63
CA ASN A 211 14.86 8.55 3.94
C ASN A 211 14.05 8.85 2.68
N PHE A 212 12.74 8.70 2.76
CA PHE A 212 11.81 8.74 1.65
C PHE A 212 10.65 9.68 1.95
N ALA A 213 10.28 10.51 0.98
CA ALA A 213 9.05 11.29 1.00
C ALA A 213 8.19 10.93 -0.22
N PRO A 214 6.94 10.55 -0.04
CA PRO A 214 6.02 10.35 -1.15
C PRO A 214 5.64 11.72 -1.73
N VAL A 215 6.18 12.05 -2.89
CA VAL A 215 5.90 13.32 -3.57
C VAL A 215 5.16 13.04 -4.87
N LYS A 216 4.04 13.72 -5.09
CA LYS A 216 3.18 13.51 -6.27
C LYS A 216 3.86 13.85 -7.60
N GLN A 217 4.87 14.71 -7.61
CA GLN A 217 5.45 15.27 -8.83
C GLN A 217 6.99 15.21 -8.94
N CYS A 218 7.67 14.73 -7.91
CA CYS A 218 9.12 14.60 -7.99
C CYS A 218 9.50 13.27 -8.62
N ASN A 219 10.48 13.31 -9.51
CA ASN A 219 11.24 12.12 -9.86
C ASN A 219 11.62 11.42 -8.57
N ALA A 220 11.29 10.14 -8.44
CA ALA A 220 11.54 9.32 -7.22
C ALA A 220 12.98 9.48 -6.70
N ALA A 221 13.92 9.81 -7.55
CA ALA A 221 15.31 10.08 -7.21
C ALA A 221 15.52 11.30 -6.28
N SER A 222 14.68 12.34 -6.35
CA SER A 222 14.85 13.55 -5.52
C SER A 222 14.23 13.41 -4.12
N ALA A 223 13.29 12.51 -3.95
CA ALA A 223 12.60 12.25 -2.69
C ALA A 223 13.20 11.06 -1.91
N LEU A 224 14.20 10.38 -2.46
CA LEU A 224 14.82 9.19 -1.91
C LEU A 224 16.30 9.44 -1.58
N ARG A 225 16.63 9.39 -0.29
CA ARG A 225 18.03 9.36 0.18
C ARG A 225 18.35 7.99 0.76
N ARG A 226 19.42 7.36 0.27
CA ARG A 226 19.96 6.09 0.78
C ARG A 226 21.06 6.35 1.77
N ILE A 227 21.04 5.65 2.90
CA ILE A 227 21.97 5.80 3.99
C ILE A 227 22.44 4.39 4.37
N PRO A 228 23.73 4.06 4.27
CA PRO A 228 24.24 2.79 4.79
C PRO A 228 23.89 2.65 6.26
N PHE A 229 23.35 1.50 6.65
CA PHE A 229 23.09 1.23 8.06
C PHE A 229 24.42 0.87 8.75
N PRO A 230 24.75 1.48 9.89
CA PRO A 230 26.02 1.20 10.59
C PRO A 230 26.15 -0.28 10.96
N GLU A 231 27.32 -0.87 10.70
CA GLU A 231 27.57 -2.30 10.93
C GLU A 231 27.64 -2.67 12.41
N ASP A 232 27.95 -1.71 13.26
CA ASP A 232 28.02 -1.83 14.72
C ASP A 232 26.68 -1.67 15.44
N LEU A 233 25.62 -1.39 14.68
CA LEU A 233 24.27 -1.23 15.19
C LEU A 233 23.34 -2.38 14.77
N ALA A 234 22.36 -2.65 15.61
CA ALA A 234 21.28 -3.58 15.31
C ALA A 234 19.91 -2.96 15.66
N VAL A 235 18.90 -3.28 14.87
CA VAL A 235 17.51 -2.94 15.20
C VAL A 235 16.90 -4.12 15.95
N LEU A 236 16.50 -3.90 17.19
CA LEU A 236 15.77 -4.87 17.99
C LEU A 236 14.27 -4.57 17.92
N ALA A 237 13.52 -5.47 17.30
CA ALA A 237 12.05 -5.41 17.31
C ALA A 237 11.54 -6.25 18.49
N ILE A 238 10.87 -5.60 19.43
CA ILE A 238 10.29 -6.26 20.62
C ILE A 238 8.78 -6.36 20.42
N ASP A 239 8.25 -7.58 20.52
CA ASP A 239 6.80 -7.80 20.52
C ASP A 239 6.20 -7.31 21.83
N SER A 240 5.26 -6.38 21.76
CA SER A 240 4.55 -5.85 22.93
C SER A 240 3.46 -6.79 23.43
N HIS A 241 3.23 -7.93 22.77
CA HIS A 241 2.10 -8.84 22.98
C HIS A 241 0.72 -8.16 22.93
N THR A 242 0.63 -7.00 22.24
CA THR A 242 -0.61 -6.28 22.03
C THR A 242 -1.07 -6.52 20.60
N GLU A 243 -2.17 -7.21 20.43
CA GLU A 243 -2.75 -7.42 19.10
C GLU A 243 -3.20 -6.08 18.51
N ARG A 244 -2.60 -5.71 17.39
CA ARG A 244 -3.06 -4.59 16.58
C ARG A 244 -4.08 -5.10 15.57
N SER A 245 -5.35 -4.84 15.84
CA SER A 245 -6.40 -5.04 14.83
C SER A 245 -6.59 -3.75 14.04
N ILE A 246 -6.29 -3.79 12.74
CA ILE A 246 -6.65 -2.69 11.80
C ILE A 246 -8.14 -2.81 11.41
N SER A 247 -8.95 -3.54 12.17
CA SER A 247 -10.37 -3.75 11.94
C SER A 247 -11.23 -2.99 12.96
N GLY A 248 -12.45 -2.64 12.57
CA GLY A 248 -13.42 -2.02 13.49
C GLY A 248 -13.11 -0.56 13.85
N ALA A 249 -13.22 -0.22 15.14
CA ALA A 249 -13.11 1.16 15.64
C ALA A 249 -11.74 1.80 15.39
N GLN A 250 -10.67 1.02 15.45
CA GLN A 250 -9.31 1.53 15.20
C GLN A 250 -9.10 1.93 13.73
N GLN A 251 -9.62 1.14 12.78
CA GLN A 251 -9.60 1.49 11.37
C GLN A 251 -10.41 2.77 11.11
N LEU A 252 -11.56 2.90 11.76
CA LEU A 252 -12.40 4.08 11.64
C LEU A 252 -11.68 5.33 12.16
N ASN A 253 -11.04 5.25 13.33
CA ASN A 253 -10.28 6.37 13.90
C ASN A 253 -9.08 6.76 13.02
N TYR A 254 -8.35 5.77 12.49
CA TYR A 254 -7.27 6.03 11.54
C TYR A 254 -7.76 6.75 10.29
N THR A 255 -8.86 6.26 9.70
CA THR A 255 -9.46 6.86 8.51
C THR A 255 -9.96 8.27 8.79
N ARG A 256 -10.63 8.50 9.93
CA ARG A 256 -11.09 9.85 10.35
C ARG A 256 -9.93 10.82 10.49
N ASN A 257 -8.86 10.43 11.19
CA ASN A 257 -7.69 11.29 11.36
C ASN A 257 -7.05 11.65 10.02
N ARG A 258 -6.91 10.68 9.12
CA ARG A 258 -6.38 10.92 7.78
C ARG A 258 -7.23 11.93 7.01
N PHE A 259 -8.55 11.76 6.98
CA PHE A 259 -9.46 12.69 6.32
C PHE A 259 -9.48 14.07 6.98
N ALA A 260 -9.36 14.13 8.32
CA ALA A 260 -9.30 15.40 9.03
C ALA A 260 -8.12 16.28 8.58
N TYR A 261 -6.93 15.65 8.33
CA TYR A 261 -5.78 16.40 7.80
C TYR A 261 -6.03 16.90 6.38
N SER A 262 -6.57 16.05 5.49
CA SER A 262 -6.89 16.48 4.11
C SER A 262 -7.91 17.61 4.11
N LEU A 263 -8.94 17.49 4.93
CA LEU A 263 -9.96 18.53 5.07
C LEU A 263 -9.38 19.84 5.64
N ALA A 264 -8.53 19.76 6.66
CA ALA A 264 -7.86 20.93 7.23
C ALA A 264 -6.98 21.64 6.19
N LEU A 265 -6.30 20.86 5.32
CA LEU A 265 -5.52 21.40 4.21
C LEU A 265 -6.41 22.15 3.22
N ASP A 266 -7.54 21.56 2.82
CA ASP A 266 -8.47 22.19 1.87
C ASP A 266 -9.04 23.49 2.44
N ILE A 267 -9.41 23.51 3.73
CA ILE A 267 -9.89 24.72 4.40
C ILE A 267 -8.77 25.79 4.47
N LEU A 268 -7.54 25.38 4.78
CA LEU A 268 -6.40 26.29 4.80
C LEU A 268 -6.15 26.91 3.42
N ARG A 269 -6.23 26.12 2.34
CA ARG A 269 -6.13 26.62 0.95
C ARG A 269 -7.25 27.62 0.62
N GLN A 270 -8.47 27.39 1.09
CA GLN A 270 -9.57 28.33 0.94
C GLN A 270 -9.28 29.65 1.68
N GLU A 271 -8.77 29.62 2.91
CA GLU A 271 -8.40 30.81 3.67
C GLU A 271 -7.23 31.58 3.02
N MET A 272 -6.27 30.88 2.43
CA MET A 272 -5.21 31.48 1.61
C MET A 272 -5.81 32.19 0.39
N HIS A 273 -6.72 31.56 -0.32
CA HIS A 273 -7.38 32.14 -1.49
C HIS A 273 -8.19 33.39 -1.13
N LYS A 274 -8.99 33.32 -0.06
CA LYS A 274 -9.73 34.50 0.48
C LYS A 274 -8.80 35.64 0.86
N SER A 275 -7.55 35.34 1.19
CA SER A 275 -6.52 36.34 1.54
C SER A 275 -5.73 36.86 0.33
N GLY A 276 -6.13 36.47 -0.89
CA GLY A 276 -5.53 36.97 -2.14
C GLY A 276 -4.43 36.09 -2.74
N VAL A 277 -4.19 34.88 -2.21
CA VAL A 277 -3.25 33.92 -2.85
C VAL A 277 -3.90 33.39 -4.13
N ALA A 278 -3.18 33.50 -5.25
CA ALA A 278 -3.67 33.09 -6.55
C ALA A 278 -3.85 31.55 -6.63
N LEU A 279 -4.86 31.09 -7.38
CA LEU A 279 -5.15 29.67 -7.55
C LEU A 279 -3.94 28.85 -8.02
N GLY A 280 -3.19 29.34 -9.00
CA GLY A 280 -1.98 28.66 -9.49
C GLY A 280 -0.85 28.56 -8.46
N GLN A 281 -0.85 29.40 -7.42
CA GLN A 281 0.06 29.25 -6.28
C GLN A 281 -0.45 28.20 -5.29
N LEU A 282 -1.79 28.05 -5.13
CA LEU A 282 -2.40 27.09 -4.23
C LEU A 282 -2.17 25.64 -4.67
N GLU A 283 -2.02 25.40 -5.98
CA GLU A 283 -1.70 24.09 -6.55
C GLU A 283 -0.38 23.50 -6.06
N ARG A 284 0.52 24.35 -5.52
CA ARG A 284 1.79 23.93 -4.93
C ARG A 284 1.65 23.35 -3.54
N PHE A 285 0.54 23.61 -2.85
CA PHE A 285 0.27 23.16 -1.48
C PHE A 285 -0.69 21.96 -1.46
N ASP A 286 -0.22 20.83 -1.96
CA ASP A 286 -0.99 19.58 -2.01
C ASP A 286 -0.91 18.76 -0.70
N HIS A 287 0.13 19.02 0.11
CA HIS A 287 0.39 18.36 1.38
C HIS A 287 0.80 19.37 2.46
N LEU A 288 0.65 18.98 3.73
CA LEU A 288 1.13 19.82 4.83
C LEU A 288 2.63 20.07 4.80
N SER A 289 3.42 19.15 4.24
CA SER A 289 4.87 19.34 4.05
C SER A 289 5.22 20.46 3.08
N ASP A 290 4.31 20.82 2.17
CA ASP A 290 4.55 21.86 1.17
C ASP A 290 4.56 23.27 1.78
N PHE A 291 4.08 23.41 3.03
CA PHE A 291 4.18 24.64 3.81
C PHE A 291 5.57 24.89 4.38
N ALA A 292 6.58 24.11 3.97
CA ALA A 292 7.98 24.42 4.19
C ALA A 292 8.46 25.45 3.17
N ALA A 293 9.51 26.23 3.52
CA ALA A 293 10.17 27.13 2.58
C ALA A 293 10.71 26.33 1.36
N PRO A 294 10.76 26.88 0.12
CA PRO A 294 10.57 28.30 -0.25
C PRO A 294 9.15 28.69 -0.66
N ASP A 295 8.25 27.73 -0.96
CA ASP A 295 6.92 28.06 -1.47
C ASP A 295 6.10 28.90 -0.49
N LEU A 296 6.25 28.62 0.80
CA LEU A 296 5.61 29.41 1.84
C LEU A 296 6.06 30.87 1.85
N VAL A 297 7.35 31.13 1.57
CA VAL A 297 7.90 32.49 1.48
C VAL A 297 7.25 33.26 0.34
N ALA A 298 6.99 32.62 -0.79
CA ALA A 298 6.37 33.22 -1.97
C ALA A 298 4.93 33.72 -1.74
N VAL A 299 4.26 33.18 -0.70
CA VAL A 299 2.87 33.55 -0.35
C VAL A 299 2.74 34.30 0.97
N GLY A 300 3.84 34.82 1.53
CA GLY A 300 3.83 35.67 2.73
C GLY A 300 4.50 35.07 3.96
N GLY A 301 5.07 33.87 3.84
CA GLY A 301 5.90 33.23 4.85
C GLY A 301 5.14 32.71 6.08
N VAL A 302 5.90 32.37 7.11
CA VAL A 302 5.39 31.76 8.35
C VAL A 302 4.34 32.63 9.04
N ARG A 303 4.50 33.97 9.00
CA ARG A 303 3.54 34.89 9.62
C ARG A 303 2.16 34.81 8.95
N ALA A 304 2.14 34.74 7.62
CA ALA A 304 0.89 34.58 6.87
C ALA A 304 0.24 33.22 7.18
N LEU A 305 1.03 32.14 7.25
CA LEU A 305 0.55 30.80 7.60
C LEU A 305 -0.15 30.80 8.97
N TYR A 306 0.46 31.37 10.00
CA TYR A 306 -0.20 31.46 11.32
C TYR A 306 -1.48 32.30 11.28
N GLY A 307 -1.52 33.34 10.45
CA GLY A 307 -2.73 34.14 10.25
C GLY A 307 -3.86 33.35 9.58
N TRP A 308 -3.56 32.47 8.64
CA TRP A 308 -4.55 31.58 8.02
C TRP A 308 -4.98 30.46 8.97
N LEU A 309 -4.04 29.82 9.67
CA LEU A 309 -4.33 28.78 10.65
C LEU A 309 -5.24 29.28 11.77
N ALA A 310 -5.08 30.53 12.21
CA ALA A 310 -5.95 31.12 13.22
C ALA A 310 -7.43 31.26 12.77
N ARG A 311 -7.69 31.24 11.47
CA ARG A 311 -9.04 31.29 10.91
C ARG A 311 -9.62 29.91 10.57
N VAL A 312 -8.79 28.85 10.59
CA VAL A 312 -9.28 27.48 10.42
C VAL A 312 -10.09 27.08 11.66
N PRO A 313 -11.35 26.66 11.52
CA PRO A 313 -12.19 26.32 12.66
C PRO A 313 -11.68 25.07 13.37
N GLN A 314 -11.74 25.06 14.70
CA GLN A 314 -11.32 23.91 15.52
C GLN A 314 -12.26 22.69 15.37
N SER A 315 -13.48 22.92 14.93
CA SER A 315 -14.47 21.87 14.67
C SER A 315 -15.40 22.31 13.54
N LEU A 316 -15.85 21.33 12.74
CA LEU A 316 -16.81 21.52 11.66
C LEU A 316 -17.92 20.49 11.76
N ARG A 317 -19.15 20.91 11.50
CA ARG A 317 -20.26 19.97 11.29
C ARG A 317 -20.29 19.57 9.81
N LEU A 318 -20.80 18.39 9.54
CA LEU A 318 -20.94 17.87 8.16
C LEU A 318 -21.75 18.85 7.28
N ALA A 319 -22.73 19.54 7.86
CA ALA A 319 -23.55 20.53 7.16
C ALA A 319 -22.78 21.79 6.74
N ASP A 320 -21.65 22.07 7.40
CA ASP A 320 -20.79 23.24 7.12
C ASP A 320 -19.80 22.95 5.98
N LEU A 321 -19.68 21.66 5.56
CA LEU A 321 -18.87 21.18 4.45
C LEU A 321 -19.61 21.26 3.11
N LYS A 322 -20.35 22.34 2.88
CA LYS A 322 -20.91 22.60 1.55
C LYS A 322 -19.76 22.90 0.59
N MET A 323 -19.37 21.86 -0.15
CA MET A 323 -18.53 22.01 -1.34
C MET A 323 -19.36 22.52 -2.50
#